data_1b0dea5c182edaf148aab2dab0ee5313
#
_entry.id   1b0dea5c182edaf148aab2dab0ee5313
#
_cell.length_a   1.000
_cell.length_b   1.000
_cell.length_c   1.000
_cell.angle_alpha   90.00
_cell.angle_beta   90.00
_cell.angle_gamma   90.00
#
_symmetry.space_group_name_H-M   'P 1'
#
loop_
_entity.id
_entity.type
_entity.pdbx_description
1 polymer ?
#
loop_
_entity_poly.entity_id
_entity_poly.type
_entity_poly.pdbx_seq_one_letter_code
_entity_poly.pdbx_strand_id
1 'polypeptide(L)'
;MFGKSSNDTQENSKDAQKKEEALKKVQEENAELNSKITGLSAEKDKLERESKNLTTEKENLTKDKAELQKQVKALQDSKQVL
;
A
#
# COMPACT_ATOMS: atom_id res chain seq x y z
N MET A 1 -53.66 -6.82 -28.44
CA MET A 1 -52.84 -7.80 -27.69
C MET A 1 -51.45 -7.95 -28.24
N PHE A 2 -51.30 -8.13 -29.52
CA PHE A 2 -49.96 -8.33 -30.12
C PHE A 2 -49.06 -7.10 -30.00
N GLY A 3 -49.64 -5.88 -30.08
CA GLY A 3 -48.88 -4.66 -29.93
C GLY A 3 -48.28 -4.47 -28.54
N LYS A 4 -49.00 -4.90 -27.49
CA LYS A 4 -48.49 -4.85 -26.13
C LYS A 4 -47.30 -5.77 -25.94
N SER A 5 -47.44 -6.98 -26.48
CA SER A 5 -46.37 -7.97 -26.37
C SER A 5 -45.08 -7.49 -27.04
N SER A 6 -45.20 -6.82 -28.18
CA SER A 6 -44.06 -6.25 -28.90
C SER A 6 -43.38 -5.11 -28.12
N ASN A 7 -44.20 -4.22 -27.54
CA ASN A 7 -43.68 -3.12 -26.73
C ASN A 7 -42.97 -3.63 -25.46
N ASP A 8 -43.55 -4.60 -24.80
CA ASP A 8 -42.94 -5.21 -23.61
C ASP A 8 -41.59 -5.84 -23.93
N THR A 9 -41.50 -6.49 -25.08
CA THR A 9 -40.24 -7.09 -25.54
C THR A 9 -39.16 -6.02 -25.77
N GLN A 10 -39.53 -4.88 -26.38
CA GLN A 10 -38.60 -3.79 -26.61
C GLN A 10 -38.12 -3.14 -25.30
N GLU A 11 -39.05 -2.93 -24.36
CA GLU A 11 -38.72 -2.38 -23.04
C GLU A 11 -37.79 -3.29 -22.27
N ASN A 12 -38.07 -4.58 -22.27
CA ASN A 12 -37.21 -5.57 -21.61
C ASN A 12 -35.81 -5.61 -22.24
N SER A 13 -35.73 -5.47 -23.56
CA SER A 13 -34.45 -5.43 -24.26
C SER A 13 -33.64 -4.22 -23.86
N LYS A 14 -34.27 -3.04 -23.78
CA LYS A 14 -33.60 -1.81 -23.33
C LYS A 14 -33.14 -1.91 -21.88
N ASP A 15 -33.99 -2.47 -21.01
CA ASP A 15 -33.64 -2.66 -19.61
C ASP A 15 -32.48 -3.64 -19.46
N ALA A 16 -32.47 -4.71 -20.27
CA ALA A 16 -31.38 -5.68 -20.26
C ALA A 16 -30.07 -5.02 -20.71
N GLN A 17 -30.12 -4.17 -21.73
CA GLN A 17 -28.93 -3.42 -22.19
C GLN A 17 -28.40 -2.46 -21.14
N LYS A 18 -29.28 -1.75 -20.46
CA LYS A 18 -28.90 -0.84 -19.37
C LYS A 18 -28.25 -1.62 -18.21
N LYS A 19 -28.79 -2.79 -17.87
CA LYS A 19 -28.23 -3.65 -16.84
C LYS A 19 -26.86 -4.17 -17.24
N GLU A 20 -26.68 -4.55 -18.49
CA GLU A 20 -25.39 -4.99 -19.02
C GLU A 20 -24.35 -3.89 -18.95
N GLU A 21 -24.71 -2.66 -19.34
CA GLU A 21 -23.82 -1.52 -19.28
C GLU A 21 -23.43 -1.19 -17.84
N ALA A 22 -24.40 -1.20 -16.93
CA ALA A 22 -24.15 -0.95 -15.52
C ALA A 22 -23.23 -2.02 -14.93
N LEU A 23 -23.47 -3.30 -15.25
CA LEU A 23 -22.67 -4.40 -14.81
C LEU A 23 -21.22 -4.29 -15.32
N LYS A 24 -21.09 -3.98 -16.60
CA LYS A 24 -19.77 -3.80 -17.24
C LYS A 24 -18.98 -2.68 -16.54
N LYS A 25 -19.66 -1.57 -16.27
CA LYS A 25 -19.04 -0.44 -15.58
C LYS A 25 -18.57 -0.82 -14.19
N VAL A 26 -19.39 -1.55 -13.43
CA VAL A 26 -19.04 -2.03 -12.10
C VAL A 26 -17.85 -2.99 -12.17
N GLN A 27 -17.82 -3.89 -13.15
CA GLN A 27 -16.71 -4.80 -13.35
C GLN A 27 -15.41 -4.06 -13.66
N GLU A 28 -15.48 -3.02 -14.48
CA GLU A 28 -14.31 -2.17 -14.78
C GLU A 28 -13.82 -1.44 -13.55
N GLU A 29 -14.73 -0.88 -12.77
CA GLU A 29 -14.40 -0.22 -11.50
C GLU A 29 -13.78 -1.19 -10.50
N ASN A 30 -14.33 -2.40 -10.39
CA ASN A 30 -13.78 -3.42 -9.51
C ASN A 30 -12.37 -3.83 -9.91
N ALA A 31 -12.13 -4.02 -11.20
CA ALA A 31 -10.79 -4.35 -11.70
C ALA A 31 -9.79 -3.24 -11.38
N GLU A 32 -10.21 -1.99 -11.57
CA GLU A 32 -9.38 -0.83 -11.26
C GLU A 32 -9.07 -0.74 -9.77
N LEU A 33 -10.09 -0.92 -8.93
CA LEU A 33 -9.93 -0.92 -7.47
C LEU A 33 -9.02 -2.05 -6.99
N ASN A 34 -9.16 -3.23 -7.56
CA ASN A 34 -8.30 -4.37 -7.23
C ASN A 34 -6.83 -4.08 -7.58
N SER A 35 -6.59 -3.44 -8.71
CA SER A 35 -5.24 -3.02 -9.10
C SER A 35 -4.66 -2.02 -8.10
N LYS A 36 -5.46 -1.06 -7.66
CA LYS A 36 -5.05 -0.07 -6.66
C LYS A 36 -4.75 -0.74 -5.32
N ILE A 37 -5.60 -1.67 -4.90
CA ILE A 37 -5.39 -2.41 -3.65
C ILE A 37 -4.09 -3.19 -3.69
N THR A 38 -3.81 -3.88 -4.79
CA THR A 38 -2.57 -4.62 -4.99
C THR A 38 -1.36 -3.70 -4.90
N GLY A 39 -1.43 -2.54 -5.58
CA GLY A 39 -0.37 -1.54 -5.54
C GLY A 39 -0.13 -0.98 -4.14
N LEU A 40 -1.20 -0.65 -3.43
CA LEU A 40 -1.10 -0.13 -2.06
C LEU A 40 -0.56 -1.17 -1.09
N SER A 41 -0.95 -2.45 -1.26
CA SER A 41 -0.42 -3.54 -0.43
C SER A 41 1.08 -3.71 -0.64
N ALA A 42 1.55 -3.62 -1.88
CA ALA A 42 2.98 -3.69 -2.20
C ALA A 42 3.75 -2.52 -1.59
N GLU A 43 3.20 -1.31 -1.68
CA GLU A 43 3.81 -0.13 -1.07
C GLU A 43 3.86 -0.25 0.46
N LYS A 44 2.80 -0.75 1.07
CA LYS A 44 2.75 -0.97 2.51
C LYS A 44 3.85 -1.92 2.95
N ASP A 45 4.00 -3.05 2.25
CA ASP A 45 5.04 -4.03 2.56
C ASP A 45 6.43 -3.41 2.43
N LYS A 46 6.64 -2.63 1.38
CA LYS A 46 7.91 -1.93 1.15
C LYS A 46 8.21 -0.96 2.28
N LEU A 47 7.23 -0.17 2.69
CA LEU A 47 7.38 0.80 3.76
C LEU A 47 7.64 0.12 5.11
N GLU A 48 7.00 -1.01 5.37
CA GLU A 48 7.25 -1.78 6.58
C GLU A 48 8.69 -2.29 6.63
N ARG A 49 9.21 -2.78 5.51
CA ARG A 49 10.62 -3.23 5.42
C ARG A 49 11.58 -2.08 5.62
N GLU A 50 11.33 -0.95 4.99
CA GLU A 50 12.15 0.24 5.15
C GLU A 50 12.14 0.73 6.59
N SER A 51 10.98 0.73 7.23
CA SER A 51 10.83 1.12 8.62
C SER A 51 11.64 0.21 9.55
N LYS A 52 11.58 -1.11 9.33
CA LYS A 52 12.38 -2.08 10.10
C LYS A 52 13.86 -1.86 9.90
N ASN A 53 14.28 -1.66 8.66
CA ASN A 53 15.69 -1.43 8.32
C ASN A 53 16.19 -0.15 8.98
N LEU A 54 15.40 0.92 8.94
CA LEU A 54 15.77 2.18 9.58
C LEU A 54 15.86 2.05 11.09
N THR A 55 14.96 1.30 11.70
CA THR A 55 14.99 1.02 13.14
C THR A 55 16.26 0.27 13.51
N THR A 56 16.62 -0.75 12.73
CA THR A 56 17.85 -1.53 12.93
C THR A 56 19.09 -0.66 12.79
N GLU A 57 19.14 0.17 11.75
CA GLU A 57 20.25 1.10 11.55
C GLU A 57 20.38 2.11 12.69
N LYS A 58 19.25 2.61 13.16
CA LYS A 58 19.23 3.54 14.29
C LYS A 58 19.79 2.90 15.55
N GLU A 59 19.38 1.65 15.82
CA GLU A 59 19.88 0.89 16.98
C GLU A 59 21.40 0.67 16.87
N ASN A 60 21.87 0.26 15.69
CA ASN A 60 23.29 0.05 15.44
C ASN A 60 24.10 1.33 15.61
N LEU A 61 23.59 2.44 15.08
CA LEU A 61 24.25 3.74 15.23
C LEU A 61 24.29 4.21 16.68
N THR A 62 23.23 3.92 17.44
CA THR A 62 23.17 4.25 18.86
C THR A 62 24.21 3.46 19.64
N LYS A 63 24.39 2.17 19.32
CA LYS A 63 25.43 1.33 19.92
C LYS A 63 26.83 1.81 19.57
N ASP A 64 27.05 2.13 18.29
CA ASP A 64 28.34 2.64 17.82
C ASP A 64 28.69 3.95 18.52
N LYS A 65 27.72 4.85 18.64
CA LYS A 65 27.91 6.12 19.34
C LYS A 65 28.30 5.90 20.79
N ALA A 66 27.62 5.01 21.49
CA ALA A 66 27.93 4.70 22.89
C ALA A 66 29.33 4.13 23.03
N GLU A 67 29.71 3.22 22.12
CA GLU A 67 31.05 2.64 22.12
C GLU A 67 32.12 3.68 21.86
N LEU A 68 31.91 4.55 20.89
CA LEU A 68 32.84 5.64 20.60
C LEU A 68 33.00 6.61 21.76
N GLN A 69 31.92 6.89 22.47
CA GLN A 69 31.95 7.73 23.66
C GLN A 69 32.79 7.09 24.77
N LYS A 70 32.69 5.77 24.94
CA LYS A 70 33.54 5.03 25.89
C LYS A 70 35.01 5.12 25.50
N GLN A 71 35.31 4.94 24.22
CA GLN A 71 36.68 5.03 23.71
C GLN A 71 37.27 6.42 23.91
N VAL A 72 36.50 7.44 23.61
CA VAL A 72 36.93 8.84 23.82
C VAL A 72 37.22 9.10 25.28
N LYS A 73 36.34 8.65 26.18
CA LYS A 73 36.50 8.82 27.61
C LYS A 73 37.76 8.09 28.11
N ALA A 74 37.99 6.88 27.64
CA ALA A 74 39.17 6.10 27.99
C ALA A 74 40.46 6.80 27.53
N LEU A 75 40.46 7.38 26.34
CA LEU A 75 41.57 8.14 25.81
C LEU A 75 41.83 9.42 26.61
N GLN A 76 40.78 10.11 27.02
CA GLN A 76 40.89 11.31 27.85
C GLN A 76 41.44 10.97 29.21
N ASP A 77 40.95 9.90 29.85
CA ASP A 77 41.45 9.45 31.14
C ASP A 77 42.93 9.04 31.06
N SER A 78 43.31 8.33 29.99
CA SER A 78 44.70 7.95 29.74
C SER A 78 45.56 9.17 29.56
N LYS A 79 45.11 10.18 28.86
CA LYS A 79 45.82 11.44 28.66
C LYS A 79 46.01 12.21 29.96
N GLN A 80 45.02 12.18 30.86
CA GLN A 80 45.13 12.84 32.16
C GLN A 80 46.14 12.17 33.07
N VAL A 81 46.29 10.87 32.96
CA VAL A 81 47.27 10.12 33.78
C VAL A 81 48.72 10.44 33.33
N LEU A 82 48.89 10.65 32.05
CA LEU A 82 50.19 11.04 31.50
C LEU A 82 50.54 12.48 31.82
#